data_3bc98bc1908f015bfda7eed36bc6f1f1
#
_entry.id   3bc98bc1908f015bfda7eed36bc6f1f1
#
_cell.length_a   1.000
_cell.length_b   1.000
_cell.length_c   1.000
_cell.angle_alpha   90.00
_cell.angle_beta   90.00
_cell.angle_gamma   90.00
#
_symmetry.space_group_name_H-M   'P 1'
#
loop_
_entity.id
_entity.type
_entity.pdbx_description
1 polymer ?
#
loop_
_entity_poly.entity_id
_entity_poly.type
_entity_poly.pdbx_seq_one_letter_code
_entity_poly.pdbx_strand_id
1 'polypeptide(L)'
;MARVDFFPNATARRRFWPKWSRLYWQTVPVTLLLVAFFVVPVVMLLGISFLDGRGLPSIEHYRRLVEVPLYGKVLLTTLNVAFWTTLLSVVGAYPVAYLLAISRGSTRNWLIILVLLPFWTSFLVRTFAWIVLLGRKGAVNQMLMAIGITDAPLQMIYNFTGVVIGMTHALMPLATLTLLAVMEGIDPNLT
;
A
#
# COMPACT_ATOMS: atom_id res chain seq x y z
N MET A 1 -25.82 7.57 70.21
CA MET A 1 -25.65 6.22 69.66
C MET A 1 -26.13 6.24 68.21
N ALA A 2 -25.26 6.54 67.23
CA ALA A 2 -25.56 6.57 65.80
C ALA A 2 -25.23 5.21 65.21
N ARG A 3 -26.21 4.54 64.61
CA ARG A 3 -26.03 3.28 63.87
C ARG A 3 -25.40 3.59 62.54
N VAL A 4 -24.21 3.09 62.32
CA VAL A 4 -23.54 3.14 61.02
C VAL A 4 -24.01 1.90 60.23
N ASP A 5 -24.85 2.13 59.20
CA ASP A 5 -25.31 1.08 58.30
C ASP A 5 -24.16 0.72 57.33
N PHE A 6 -23.55 -0.49 57.56
CA PHE A 6 -22.37 -1.00 56.86
C PHE A 6 -22.69 -1.91 55.65
N PHE A 7 -23.84 -1.72 55.01
CA PHE A 7 -24.17 -2.49 53.80
C PHE A 7 -24.28 -1.60 52.58
N PRO A 8 -23.30 -1.63 51.66
CA PRO A 8 -23.48 -0.95 50.37
C PRO A 8 -24.57 -1.68 49.56
N ASN A 9 -25.57 -0.89 49.14
CA ASN A 9 -26.72 -1.30 48.32
C ASN A 9 -26.31 -2.20 47.17
N ALA A 10 -26.70 -3.48 47.19
CA ALA A 10 -26.44 -4.51 46.21
C ALA A 10 -27.31 -4.43 44.94
N THR A 11 -27.87 -3.28 44.60
CA THR A 11 -28.82 -3.15 43.49
C THR A 11 -28.32 -2.41 42.25
N ALA A 12 -27.00 -2.19 42.13
CA ALA A 12 -26.42 -1.60 40.92
C ALA A 12 -25.57 -2.59 40.08
N ARG A 13 -25.95 -3.86 40.00
CA ARG A 13 -25.50 -4.71 38.91
C ARG A 13 -26.23 -4.24 37.65
N ARG A 14 -25.85 -3.07 37.10
CA ARG A 14 -26.15 -2.77 35.71
C ARG A 14 -25.55 -3.90 34.90
N ARG A 15 -26.41 -4.83 34.41
CA ARG A 15 -26.05 -5.80 33.39
C ARG A 15 -25.48 -5.00 32.21
N PHE A 16 -24.17 -4.95 32.11
CA PHE A 16 -23.42 -4.53 30.92
C PHE A 16 -23.60 -5.63 29.88
N TRP A 17 -24.84 -5.75 29.37
CA TRP A 17 -25.05 -6.49 28.13
C TRP A 17 -24.43 -5.59 27.04
N PRO A 18 -23.33 -6.02 26.41
CA PRO A 18 -22.79 -5.23 25.33
C PRO A 18 -23.88 -5.09 24.27
N LYS A 19 -24.09 -3.89 23.79
CA LYS A 19 -25.01 -3.58 22.68
C LYS A 19 -24.53 -4.16 21.34
N TRP A 20 -23.86 -5.29 21.40
CA TRP A 20 -23.26 -6.01 20.29
C TRP A 20 -24.32 -6.44 19.26
N SER A 21 -25.53 -6.82 19.70
CA SER A 21 -26.61 -7.24 18.80
C SER A 21 -27.05 -6.14 17.83
N ARG A 22 -27.11 -4.89 18.28
CA ARG A 22 -27.46 -3.76 17.40
C ARG A 22 -26.32 -3.41 16.43
N LEU A 23 -25.08 -3.57 16.87
CA LEU A 23 -23.90 -3.31 16.03
C LEU A 23 -23.83 -4.34 14.90
N TYR A 24 -24.10 -5.61 15.18
CA TYR A 24 -24.13 -6.66 14.15
C TYR A 24 -25.20 -6.39 13.07
N TRP A 25 -26.41 -5.95 13.45
CA TRP A 25 -27.43 -5.62 12.47
C TRP A 25 -27.07 -4.43 11.58
N GLN A 26 -26.30 -3.48 12.08
CA GLN A 26 -25.82 -2.34 11.30
C GLN A 26 -24.68 -2.73 10.33
N THR A 27 -23.85 -3.72 10.69
CA THR A 27 -22.77 -4.21 9.82
C THR A 27 -23.21 -5.18 8.76
N VAL A 28 -24.35 -5.89 8.97
CA VAL A 28 -24.90 -6.88 8.01
C VAL A 28 -25.03 -6.33 6.58
N PRO A 29 -25.68 -5.19 6.32
CA PRO A 29 -25.86 -4.72 4.93
C PRO A 29 -24.51 -4.39 4.27
N VAL A 30 -23.56 -3.82 5.00
CA VAL A 30 -22.21 -3.52 4.50
C VAL A 30 -21.45 -4.82 4.21
N THR A 31 -21.50 -5.77 5.12
CA THR A 31 -20.85 -7.09 4.93
C THR A 31 -21.47 -7.83 3.75
N LEU A 32 -22.80 -7.82 3.59
CA LEU A 32 -23.49 -8.44 2.48
C LEU A 32 -23.11 -7.81 1.14
N LEU A 33 -22.98 -6.49 1.11
CA LEU A 33 -22.51 -5.74 -0.06
C LEU A 33 -21.06 -6.12 -0.41
N LEU A 34 -20.16 -6.17 0.58
CA LEU A 34 -18.78 -6.60 0.37
C LEU A 34 -18.71 -8.04 -0.14
N VAL A 35 -19.49 -8.96 0.43
CA VAL A 35 -19.55 -10.36 -0.04
C VAL A 35 -20.06 -10.42 -1.47
N ALA A 36 -21.15 -9.72 -1.78
CA ALA A 36 -21.74 -9.75 -3.12
C ALA A 36 -20.81 -9.16 -4.19
N PHE A 37 -20.15 -8.04 -3.92
CA PHE A 37 -19.33 -7.35 -4.91
C PHE A 37 -17.87 -7.79 -4.95
N PHE A 38 -17.37 -8.41 -3.91
CA PHE A 38 -15.99 -8.86 -3.83
C PHE A 38 -15.84 -10.37 -3.82
N VAL A 39 -16.51 -11.07 -2.90
CA VAL A 39 -16.31 -12.51 -2.74
C VAL A 39 -16.96 -13.27 -3.90
N VAL A 40 -18.18 -12.91 -4.33
CA VAL A 40 -18.88 -13.62 -5.41
C VAL A 40 -18.08 -13.56 -6.73
N PRO A 41 -17.61 -12.40 -7.23
CA PRO A 41 -16.80 -12.37 -8.44
C PRO A 41 -15.48 -13.16 -8.32
N VAL A 42 -14.83 -13.12 -7.16
CA VAL A 42 -13.59 -13.89 -6.94
C VAL A 42 -13.87 -15.40 -6.99
N VAL A 43 -14.92 -15.87 -6.30
CA VAL A 43 -15.32 -17.27 -6.33
C VAL A 43 -15.74 -17.72 -7.73
N MET A 44 -16.47 -16.87 -8.47
CA MET A 44 -16.83 -17.15 -9.86
C MET A 44 -15.59 -17.25 -10.76
N LEU A 45 -14.63 -16.34 -10.64
CA LEU A 45 -13.36 -16.37 -11.37
C LEU A 45 -12.58 -17.65 -11.07
N LEU A 46 -12.44 -18.01 -9.80
CA LEU A 46 -11.80 -19.26 -9.38
C LEU A 46 -12.55 -20.48 -9.91
N GLY A 47 -13.90 -20.47 -9.87
CA GLY A 47 -14.71 -21.54 -10.44
C GLY A 47 -14.49 -21.72 -11.94
N ILE A 48 -14.50 -20.63 -12.70
CA ILE A 48 -14.25 -20.63 -14.15
C ILE A 48 -12.84 -21.11 -14.47
N SER A 49 -11.85 -20.85 -13.62
CA SER A 49 -10.45 -21.28 -13.84
C SER A 49 -10.28 -22.81 -13.87
N PHE A 50 -11.23 -23.56 -13.29
CA PHE A 50 -11.27 -25.04 -13.34
C PHE A 50 -12.16 -25.59 -14.46
N LEU A 51 -12.66 -24.74 -15.35
CA LEU A 51 -13.48 -25.14 -16.50
C LEU A 51 -12.70 -24.87 -17.79
N ASP A 52 -12.84 -25.79 -18.77
CA ASP A 52 -12.34 -25.52 -20.11
C ASP A 52 -13.27 -24.59 -20.90
N GLY A 53 -12.92 -24.23 -22.14
CA GLY A 53 -13.76 -23.42 -23.02
C GLY A 53 -15.12 -24.05 -23.40
N ARG A 54 -15.37 -25.31 -22.99
CA ARG A 54 -16.63 -26.06 -23.18
C ARG A 54 -17.41 -26.19 -21.88
N GLY A 55 -16.92 -25.66 -20.77
CA GLY A 55 -17.56 -25.76 -19.46
C GLY A 55 -17.34 -27.09 -18.74
N LEU A 56 -16.40 -27.91 -19.19
CA LEU A 56 -16.04 -29.17 -18.52
C LEU A 56 -14.91 -28.94 -17.51
N PRO A 57 -14.89 -29.68 -16.39
CA PRO A 57 -13.79 -29.60 -15.42
C PRO A 57 -12.45 -29.89 -16.06
N SER A 58 -11.50 -28.96 -15.97
CA SER A 58 -10.20 -29.06 -16.60
C SER A 58 -9.15 -28.27 -15.82
N ILE A 59 -7.93 -28.77 -15.82
CA ILE A 59 -6.75 -28.07 -15.28
C ILE A 59 -5.89 -27.45 -16.40
N GLU A 60 -6.42 -27.36 -17.61
CA GLU A 60 -5.68 -26.88 -18.78
C GLU A 60 -5.12 -25.48 -18.60
N HIS A 61 -5.84 -24.58 -17.95
CA HIS A 61 -5.35 -23.22 -17.67
C HIS A 61 -4.12 -23.23 -16.77
N TYR A 62 -4.08 -24.10 -15.76
CA TYR A 62 -2.94 -24.26 -14.86
C TYR A 62 -1.75 -24.95 -15.55
N ARG A 63 -2.03 -25.93 -16.40
CA ARG A 63 -1.02 -26.58 -17.22
C ARG A 63 -0.36 -25.60 -18.17
N ARG A 64 -1.13 -24.75 -18.86
CA ARG A 64 -0.61 -23.68 -19.72
C ARG A 64 0.27 -22.69 -18.96
N LEU A 65 -0.04 -22.41 -17.69
CA LEU A 65 0.78 -21.54 -16.85
C LEU A 65 2.22 -22.05 -16.70
N VAL A 66 2.39 -23.38 -16.66
CA VAL A 66 3.69 -24.02 -16.53
C VAL A 66 4.35 -24.28 -17.89
N GLU A 67 3.57 -24.69 -18.90
CA GLU A 67 4.08 -25.07 -20.21
C GLU A 67 4.49 -23.87 -21.08
N VAL A 68 3.85 -22.71 -20.87
CA VAL A 68 4.14 -21.50 -21.64
C VAL A 68 5.16 -20.64 -20.89
N PRO A 69 6.43 -20.56 -21.35
CA PRO A 69 7.51 -19.85 -20.64
C PRO A 69 7.22 -18.36 -20.42
N LEU A 70 6.32 -17.78 -21.22
CA LEU A 70 5.92 -16.38 -21.11
C LEU A 70 5.31 -16.06 -19.73
N TYR A 71 4.43 -16.93 -19.21
CA TYR A 71 3.79 -16.71 -17.91
C TYR A 71 4.80 -16.71 -16.76
N GLY A 72 5.74 -17.67 -16.78
CA GLY A 72 6.82 -17.71 -15.80
C GLY A 72 7.71 -16.46 -15.86
N LYS A 73 8.05 -15.99 -17.07
CA LYS A 73 8.83 -14.77 -17.27
C LYS A 73 8.10 -13.54 -16.76
N VAL A 74 6.81 -13.40 -17.05
CA VAL A 74 5.99 -12.28 -16.57
C VAL A 74 5.90 -12.30 -15.04
N LEU A 75 5.64 -13.46 -14.45
CA LEU A 75 5.59 -13.60 -12.98
C LEU A 75 6.90 -13.20 -12.31
N LEU A 76 8.04 -13.71 -12.81
CA LEU A 76 9.35 -13.35 -12.27
C LEU A 76 9.66 -11.86 -12.44
N THR A 77 9.31 -11.26 -13.58
CA THR A 77 9.49 -9.82 -13.80
C THR A 77 8.63 -9.02 -12.81
N THR A 78 7.38 -9.42 -12.62
CA THR A 78 6.47 -8.76 -11.66
C THR A 78 6.99 -8.85 -10.23
N LEU A 79 7.45 -10.03 -9.80
CA LEU A 79 8.04 -10.22 -8.48
C LEU A 79 9.31 -9.39 -8.30
N ASN A 80 10.14 -9.32 -9.31
CA ASN A 80 11.38 -8.52 -9.28
C ASN A 80 11.07 -7.02 -9.18
N VAL A 81 10.13 -6.51 -9.99
CA VAL A 81 9.65 -5.13 -9.88
C VAL A 81 9.08 -4.86 -8.49
N ALA A 82 8.21 -5.74 -7.99
CA ALA A 82 7.60 -5.59 -6.68
C ALA A 82 8.64 -5.54 -5.56
N PHE A 83 9.62 -6.44 -5.59
CA PHE A 83 10.71 -6.48 -4.61
C PHE A 83 11.50 -5.18 -4.58
N TRP A 84 12.02 -4.75 -5.72
CA TRP A 84 12.84 -3.53 -5.79
C TRP A 84 12.04 -2.28 -5.46
N THR A 85 10.80 -2.18 -5.95
CA THR A 85 9.91 -1.05 -5.64
C THR A 85 9.62 -0.97 -4.14
N THR A 86 9.30 -2.09 -3.50
CA THR A 86 9.03 -2.13 -2.06
C THR A 86 10.28 -1.75 -1.27
N LEU A 87 11.42 -2.35 -1.59
CA LEU A 87 12.69 -2.08 -0.91
C LEU A 87 13.06 -0.60 -0.99
N LEU A 88 13.05 -0.03 -2.19
CA LEU A 88 13.41 1.37 -2.41
C LEU A 88 12.38 2.33 -1.80
N SER A 89 11.09 1.98 -1.83
CA SER A 89 10.04 2.79 -1.18
C SER A 89 10.22 2.81 0.33
N VAL A 90 10.49 1.68 0.96
CA VAL A 90 10.71 1.59 2.41
C VAL A 90 11.98 2.32 2.81
N VAL A 91 13.09 2.08 2.11
CA VAL A 91 14.38 2.75 2.39
C VAL A 91 14.27 4.27 2.22
N GLY A 92 13.60 4.74 1.17
CA GLY A 92 13.39 6.18 0.94
C GLY A 92 12.37 6.81 1.89
N ALA A 93 11.33 6.05 2.28
CA ALA A 93 10.30 6.52 3.20
C ALA A 93 10.78 6.59 4.67
N TYR A 94 11.72 5.73 5.06
CA TYR A 94 12.18 5.64 6.45
C TYR A 94 12.70 6.95 7.02
N PRO A 95 13.65 7.68 6.38
CA PRO A 95 14.15 8.94 6.92
C PRO A 95 13.05 10.01 6.99
N VAL A 96 12.11 10.02 6.05
CA VAL A 96 11.00 10.98 6.04
C VAL A 96 10.01 10.66 7.16
N ALA A 97 9.66 9.38 7.36
CA ALA A 97 8.81 8.94 8.46
C ALA A 97 9.44 9.24 9.81
N TYR A 98 10.74 9.01 9.96
CA TYR A 98 11.48 9.32 11.17
C TYR A 98 11.48 10.82 11.48
N LEU A 99 11.74 11.67 10.48
CA LEU A 99 11.65 13.13 10.63
C LEU A 99 10.24 13.57 11.04
N LEU A 100 9.20 12.95 10.49
CA LEU A 100 7.81 13.21 10.88
C LEU A 100 7.52 12.79 12.33
N ALA A 101 8.04 11.64 12.76
CA ALA A 101 7.82 11.13 14.10
C ALA A 101 8.43 12.02 15.19
N ILE A 102 9.61 12.59 14.93
CA ILE A 102 10.29 13.49 15.89
C ILE A 102 9.85 14.96 15.77
N SER A 103 9.23 15.33 14.65
CA SER A 103 8.80 16.72 14.40
C SER A 103 7.52 17.06 15.17
N ARG A 104 7.38 18.32 15.57
CA ARG A 104 6.21 18.84 16.31
C ARG A 104 5.68 20.15 15.71
N GLY A 105 4.43 20.44 15.98
CA GLY A 105 3.79 21.71 15.60
C GLY A 105 3.74 21.95 14.09
N SER A 106 4.06 23.17 13.66
CA SER A 106 3.94 23.60 12.26
C SER A 106 4.85 22.84 11.30
N THR A 107 6.06 22.48 11.73
CA THR A 107 7.02 21.73 10.92
C THR A 107 6.46 20.35 10.51
N ARG A 108 5.86 19.65 11.46
CA ARG A 108 5.21 18.36 11.17
C ARG A 108 4.08 18.50 10.16
N ASN A 109 3.23 19.52 10.32
CA ASN A 109 2.12 19.75 9.41
C ASN A 109 2.60 20.02 7.97
N TRP A 110 3.63 20.84 7.80
CA TRP A 110 4.23 21.09 6.49
C TRP A 110 4.85 19.84 5.87
N LEU A 111 5.54 19.03 6.66
CA LEU A 111 6.11 17.76 6.18
C LEU A 111 5.00 16.77 5.75
N ILE A 112 3.90 16.68 6.49
CA ILE A 112 2.75 15.84 6.10
C ILE A 112 2.16 16.33 4.77
N ILE A 113 1.97 17.65 4.61
CA ILE A 113 1.46 18.22 3.36
C ILE A 113 2.40 17.88 2.20
N LEU A 114 3.72 18.02 2.39
CA LEU A 114 4.73 17.72 1.37
C LEU A 114 4.70 16.23 0.97
N VAL A 115 4.56 15.33 1.93
CA VAL A 115 4.45 13.88 1.68
C VAL A 115 3.15 13.53 0.95
N LEU A 116 2.05 14.22 1.28
CA LEU A 116 0.75 13.98 0.64
C LEU A 116 0.59 14.67 -0.71
N LEU A 117 1.37 15.70 -1.00
CA LEU A 117 1.28 16.47 -2.23
C LEU A 117 1.27 15.60 -3.50
N PRO A 118 2.07 14.53 -3.64
CA PRO A 118 2.00 13.64 -4.78
C PRO A 118 0.65 12.93 -4.97
N PHE A 119 -0.16 12.74 -3.92
CA PHE A 119 -1.49 12.15 -4.05
C PHE A 119 -2.49 13.06 -4.79
N TRP A 120 -2.30 14.37 -4.70
CA TRP A 120 -3.16 15.34 -5.34
C TRP A 120 -2.83 15.55 -6.82
N THR A 121 -1.68 15.02 -7.28
CA THR A 121 -1.30 15.10 -8.69
C THR A 121 -1.91 13.94 -9.48
N SER A 122 -2.44 14.24 -10.67
CA SER A 122 -2.96 13.21 -11.58
C SER A 122 -1.87 12.18 -11.90
N PHE A 123 -2.25 10.90 -11.94
CA PHE A 123 -1.35 9.81 -12.32
C PHE A 123 -0.73 10.04 -13.71
N LEU A 124 -1.53 10.51 -14.67
CA LEU A 124 -1.06 10.81 -16.04
C LEU A 124 0.02 11.90 -16.02
N VAL A 125 -0.24 13.02 -15.34
CA VAL A 125 0.71 14.14 -15.26
C VAL A 125 2.03 13.67 -14.65
N ARG A 126 1.97 12.86 -13.59
CA ARG A 126 3.16 12.28 -12.96
C ARG A 126 3.92 11.35 -13.90
N THR A 127 3.22 10.50 -14.62
CA THR A 127 3.85 9.60 -15.61
C THR A 127 4.53 10.37 -16.71
N PHE A 128 3.88 11.39 -17.27
CA PHE A 128 4.50 12.26 -18.28
C PHE A 128 5.72 13.02 -17.74
N ALA A 129 5.64 13.52 -16.51
CA ALA A 129 6.78 14.18 -15.89
C ALA A 129 8.00 13.23 -15.80
N TRP A 130 7.80 11.97 -15.40
CA TRP A 130 8.88 10.98 -15.38
C TRP A 130 9.41 10.65 -16.78
N ILE A 131 8.55 10.55 -17.80
CA ILE A 131 8.98 10.33 -19.19
C ILE A 131 9.88 11.48 -19.66
N VAL A 132 9.52 12.72 -19.35
CA VAL A 132 10.32 13.90 -19.71
C VAL A 132 11.63 13.94 -18.93
N LEU A 133 11.61 13.70 -17.61
CA LEU A 133 12.79 13.77 -16.75
C LEU A 133 13.81 12.66 -17.06
N LEU A 134 13.33 11.42 -17.27
CA LEU A 134 14.19 10.25 -17.52
C LEU A 134 14.50 10.03 -19.02
N GLY A 135 13.91 10.83 -19.89
CA GLY A 135 14.18 10.76 -21.33
C GLY A 135 15.65 10.97 -21.68
N ARG A 136 16.07 10.55 -22.87
CA ARG A 136 17.48 10.70 -23.32
C ARG A 136 17.97 12.15 -23.26
N LYS A 137 17.11 13.11 -23.54
CA LYS A 137 17.38 14.55 -23.44
C LYS A 137 16.83 15.16 -22.13
N GLY A 138 16.38 14.32 -21.21
CA GLY A 138 15.78 14.74 -19.94
C GLY A 138 16.80 15.27 -18.95
N ALA A 139 16.30 15.99 -17.94
CA ALA A 139 17.16 16.66 -16.95
C ALA A 139 18.08 15.69 -16.19
N VAL A 140 17.62 14.46 -15.91
CA VAL A 140 18.44 13.46 -15.21
C VAL A 140 19.65 13.04 -16.05
N ASN A 141 19.47 12.75 -17.33
CA ASN A 141 20.59 12.42 -18.22
C ASN A 141 21.55 13.61 -18.40
N GLN A 142 21.02 14.82 -18.56
CA GLN A 142 21.88 16.01 -18.66
C GLN A 142 22.73 16.22 -17.39
N MET A 143 22.13 16.02 -16.22
CA MET A 143 22.84 16.10 -14.95
C MET A 143 23.93 15.03 -14.85
N LEU A 144 23.64 13.76 -15.16
CA LEU A 144 24.61 12.66 -15.11
C LEU A 144 25.80 12.88 -16.03
N MET A 145 25.55 13.40 -17.22
CA MET A 145 26.63 13.77 -18.16
C MET A 145 27.44 14.99 -17.69
N ALA A 146 26.76 16.01 -17.14
CA ALA A 146 27.43 17.22 -16.66
C ALA A 146 28.40 16.97 -15.49
N ILE A 147 28.07 16.01 -14.60
CA ILE A 147 28.93 15.60 -13.48
C ILE A 147 29.91 14.47 -13.83
N GLY A 148 29.95 14.05 -15.09
CA GLY A 148 30.92 13.07 -15.59
C GLY A 148 30.67 11.63 -15.17
N ILE A 149 29.44 11.28 -14.74
CA ILE A 149 29.08 9.89 -14.38
C ILE A 149 28.89 9.05 -15.64
N THR A 150 28.41 9.64 -16.73
CA THR A 150 28.19 8.95 -18.01
C THR A 150 28.63 9.81 -19.19
N ASP A 151 29.23 9.18 -20.19
CA ASP A 151 29.63 9.85 -21.44
C ASP A 151 28.51 9.93 -22.46
N ALA A 152 27.43 9.16 -22.27
CA ALA A 152 26.30 9.09 -23.18
C ALA A 152 24.97 8.97 -22.39
N PRO A 153 23.85 9.44 -22.96
CA PRO A 153 22.56 9.39 -22.29
C PRO A 153 22.07 7.95 -22.10
N LEU A 154 21.77 7.61 -20.84
CA LEU A 154 21.23 6.31 -20.45
C LEU A 154 19.76 6.17 -20.89
N GLN A 155 19.39 4.97 -21.29
CA GLN A 155 18.00 4.64 -21.54
C GLN A 155 17.32 4.27 -20.21
N MET A 156 16.61 5.22 -19.60
CA MET A 156 15.95 5.03 -18.29
C MET A 156 14.44 4.92 -18.39
N ILE A 157 13.84 5.07 -19.58
CA ILE A 157 12.40 4.93 -19.83
C ILE A 157 12.12 3.68 -20.65
N TYR A 158 10.88 3.16 -20.52
CA TYR A 158 10.39 1.93 -21.18
C TYR A 158 11.23 0.68 -20.84
N ASN A 159 11.79 0.63 -19.64
CA ASN A 159 12.58 -0.47 -19.16
C ASN A 159 12.31 -0.70 -17.66
N PHE A 160 12.95 -1.73 -17.09
CA PHE A 160 12.83 -2.09 -15.68
C PHE A 160 13.14 -0.89 -14.74
N THR A 161 14.21 -0.15 -15.00
CA THR A 161 14.64 0.99 -14.18
C THR A 161 13.58 2.08 -14.12
N GLY A 162 13.03 2.48 -15.26
CA GLY A 162 11.97 3.50 -15.32
C GLY A 162 10.71 3.08 -14.59
N VAL A 163 10.32 1.81 -14.70
CA VAL A 163 9.16 1.27 -13.96
C VAL A 163 9.42 1.31 -12.46
N VAL A 164 10.58 0.85 -12.00
CA VAL A 164 10.92 0.84 -10.57
C VAL A 164 10.96 2.26 -10.00
N ILE A 165 11.59 3.21 -10.69
CA ILE A 165 11.63 4.62 -10.24
C ILE A 165 10.22 5.21 -10.13
N GLY A 166 9.40 5.05 -11.18
CA GLY A 166 8.03 5.58 -11.19
C GLY A 166 7.15 4.98 -10.10
N MET A 167 7.22 3.66 -9.92
CA MET A 167 6.46 2.94 -8.89
C MET A 167 6.94 3.29 -7.48
N THR A 168 8.25 3.39 -7.25
CA THR A 168 8.83 3.81 -5.97
C THR A 168 8.32 5.19 -5.57
N HIS A 169 8.38 6.17 -6.49
CA HIS A 169 7.85 7.50 -6.23
C HIS A 169 6.34 7.50 -5.93
N ALA A 170 5.57 6.65 -6.62
CA ALA A 170 4.13 6.55 -6.39
C ALA A 170 3.79 5.93 -5.02
N LEU A 171 4.56 4.95 -4.56
CA LEU A 171 4.29 4.21 -3.32
C LEU A 171 4.99 4.80 -2.08
N MET A 172 6.03 5.63 -2.27
CA MET A 172 6.80 6.22 -1.19
C MET A 172 5.95 7.00 -0.16
N PRO A 173 4.95 7.82 -0.54
CA PRO A 173 4.10 8.49 0.43
C PRO A 173 3.30 7.50 1.30
N LEU A 174 2.76 6.44 0.70
CA LEU A 174 2.03 5.39 1.43
C LEU A 174 2.95 4.67 2.41
N ALA A 175 4.15 4.29 1.97
CA ALA A 175 5.16 3.69 2.83
C ALA A 175 5.55 4.61 3.99
N THR A 176 5.69 5.93 3.74
CA THR A 176 6.00 6.93 4.77
C THR A 176 4.90 6.98 5.84
N LEU A 177 3.64 7.05 5.45
CA LEU A 177 2.52 7.10 6.40
C LEU A 177 2.38 5.79 7.20
N THR A 178 2.61 4.66 6.55
CA THR A 178 2.58 3.34 7.22
C THR A 178 3.70 3.22 8.25
N LEU A 179 4.93 3.61 7.90
CA LEU A 179 6.06 3.63 8.82
C LEU A 179 5.83 4.61 9.97
N LEU A 180 5.31 5.81 9.69
CA LEU A 180 4.97 6.80 10.71
C LEU A 180 3.97 6.23 11.72
N ALA A 181 2.91 5.58 11.26
CA ALA A 181 1.91 4.97 12.14
C ALA A 181 2.52 3.90 13.06
N VAL A 182 3.47 3.11 12.55
CA VAL A 182 4.20 2.12 13.36
C VAL A 182 5.11 2.81 14.38
N MET A 183 5.87 3.84 13.96
CA MET A 183 6.79 4.57 14.83
C MET A 183 6.06 5.30 15.97
N GLU A 184 4.89 5.87 15.70
CA GLU A 184 4.05 6.53 16.73
C GLU A 184 3.39 5.52 17.69
N GLY A 185 3.25 4.26 17.29
CA GLY A 185 2.71 3.20 18.15
C GLY A 185 3.73 2.58 19.12
N ILE A 186 5.02 2.94 19.01
CA ILE A 186 6.06 2.47 19.92
C ILE A 186 5.97 3.24 21.26
N ASP A 187 5.87 2.50 22.37
CA ASP A 187 5.85 3.10 23.70
C ASP A 187 7.17 3.86 23.97
N PRO A 188 7.11 5.17 24.32
CA PRO A 188 8.30 5.95 24.64
C PRO A 188 9.15 5.40 25.78
N ASN A 189 8.59 4.52 26.64
CA ASN A 189 9.31 3.91 27.75
C ASN A 189 10.19 2.72 27.31
N LEU A 190 10.14 2.32 26.04
CA LEU A 190 10.98 1.24 25.50
C LEU A 190 12.28 1.74 24.87
N THR A 191 12.48 3.06 24.80
CA THR A 191 13.68 3.73 24.29
C THR A 191 14.36 4.51 25.39
#